data_e9b9fe163c3d71737578c9d7e4e68f59
#
_entry.id   e9b9fe163c3d71737578c9d7e4e68f59
#
_cell.length_a   1.000
_cell.length_b   1.000
_cell.length_c   1.000
_cell.angle_alpha   90.00
_cell.angle_beta   90.00
_cell.angle_gamma   90.00
#
_symmetry.space_group_name_H-M   'P 1'
#
loop_
_entity.id
_entity.type
_entity.pdbx_description
1 polymer ?
#
loop_
_entity_poly.entity_id
_entity_poly.type
_entity_poly.pdbx_seq_one_letter_code
_entity_poly.pdbx_strand_id
1 'polypeptide(L)'
;MNLFGAAYTTIHFLNDDRLRVELYDGSNTRYADTSALFRDGSAWYHIVVTLDSTDSTAADRVKIYINGVRQTEFNNTTYTNMSQNDEFGLGEAASNYQFGYFFAGGGDNRGFSGYVAETHYVNGTALDCNSFGEFDDDSGIWVPKSYTGSHGSKGFYFKFDDSSDLGKNSASGGVGDFSPNANVAAINQATDTPQNNFCTITPLFDNNCALWSLTEGGTRGPNTNENNGSVGTFAVDSGKWYWEGVSTSFSGTNYWKWGITRVDVAQGNSADPSTDANSAWYTGDNPFYTQTSTTACSVSYNTGFTGYTAGDIWSISLNCDVSPYQMTFRINNAVPGTTSNNTDRSVGTYASADAVLPFFMLANSSSDNTWHNFGNPFYSTLSGGNSDANGYGDFKYAPPSGYYALCTKNLAEFG
;
A
#
# COMPACT_ATOMS: atom_id res chain seq x y z
N MET A 1 -12.99 -9.64 -1.74
CA MET A 1 -11.56 -10.04 -1.75
C MET A 1 -11.31 -11.10 -0.71
N ASN A 2 -10.72 -12.23 -1.03
CA ASN A 2 -10.52 -13.34 -0.08
C ASN A 2 -9.11 -13.33 0.50
N LEU A 3 -8.97 -13.28 1.81
CA LEU A 3 -7.69 -13.40 2.51
C LEU A 3 -7.31 -14.88 2.69
N PHE A 4 -8.23 -15.67 3.21
CA PHE A 4 -7.99 -17.07 3.55
C PHE A 4 -9.29 -17.85 3.49
N GLY A 5 -9.25 -19.11 3.12
CA GLY A 5 -10.41 -19.98 3.16
C GLY A 5 -10.11 -21.45 2.89
N ALA A 6 -11.02 -22.29 3.33
CA ALA A 6 -11.07 -23.71 3.02
C ALA A 6 -12.53 -24.18 3.12
N ALA A 7 -12.95 -25.08 2.23
CA ALA A 7 -14.26 -25.74 2.28
C ALA A 7 -15.45 -24.80 2.60
N TYR A 8 -15.53 -23.64 1.92
CA TYR A 8 -16.54 -22.59 2.11
C TYR A 8 -16.46 -21.82 3.44
N THR A 9 -15.49 -22.07 4.28
CA THR A 9 -15.15 -21.21 5.42
C THR A 9 -14.12 -20.19 4.97
N THR A 10 -14.42 -18.90 5.05
CA THR A 10 -13.59 -17.85 4.46
C THR A 10 -13.49 -16.63 5.35
N ILE A 11 -12.35 -15.93 5.25
CA ILE A 11 -12.14 -14.59 5.77
C ILE A 11 -11.90 -13.68 4.58
N HIS A 12 -12.78 -12.70 4.36
CA HIS A 12 -12.72 -11.88 3.17
C HIS A 12 -13.31 -10.48 3.37
N PHE A 13 -12.91 -9.54 2.51
CA PHE A 13 -13.54 -8.22 2.45
C PHE A 13 -14.74 -8.25 1.51
N LEU A 14 -15.84 -7.65 1.96
CA LEU A 14 -17.04 -7.40 1.17
C LEU A 14 -16.84 -6.20 0.23
N ASN A 15 -17.76 -6.01 -0.71
CA ASN A 15 -17.74 -4.88 -1.65
C ASN A 15 -18.06 -3.53 -0.98
N ASP A 16 -18.52 -3.55 0.26
CA ASP A 16 -18.80 -2.37 1.08
C ASP A 16 -17.71 -2.09 2.12
N ASP A 17 -16.51 -2.65 1.90
CA ASP A 17 -15.29 -2.47 2.70
C ASP A 17 -15.34 -3.07 4.11
N ARG A 18 -16.27 -3.98 4.40
CA ARG A 18 -16.33 -4.70 5.66
C ARG A 18 -15.54 -6.01 5.60
N LEU A 19 -14.97 -6.41 6.73
CA LEU A 19 -14.43 -7.75 6.89
C LEU A 19 -15.56 -8.71 7.24
N ARG A 20 -15.68 -9.80 6.50
CA ARG A 20 -16.54 -10.93 6.79
C ARG A 20 -15.73 -12.16 7.21
N VAL A 21 -16.11 -12.74 8.31
CA VAL A 21 -15.78 -14.13 8.66
C VAL A 21 -16.99 -14.98 8.33
N GLU A 22 -16.83 -15.90 7.41
CA GLU A 22 -17.87 -16.81 6.95
C GLU A 22 -17.49 -18.25 7.29
N LEU A 23 -18.37 -18.95 7.99
CA LEU A 23 -18.17 -20.29 8.48
C LEU A 23 -19.24 -21.21 7.91
N TYR A 24 -18.85 -22.36 7.41
CA TYR A 24 -19.76 -23.36 6.86
C TYR A 24 -19.64 -24.69 7.63
N ASP A 25 -20.73 -25.15 8.20
CA ASP A 25 -20.84 -26.38 9.03
C ASP A 25 -21.23 -27.63 8.21
N GLY A 26 -21.19 -27.56 6.89
CA GLY A 26 -21.64 -28.63 5.99
C GLY A 26 -23.12 -28.52 5.60
N SER A 27 -23.90 -27.69 6.27
CA SER A 27 -25.33 -27.49 6.03
C SER A 27 -25.73 -26.02 6.01
N ASN A 28 -25.13 -25.22 6.87
CA ASN A 28 -25.49 -23.81 7.04
C ASN A 28 -24.25 -22.90 6.94
N THR A 29 -24.44 -21.73 6.37
CA THR A 29 -23.47 -20.66 6.40
C THR A 29 -23.75 -19.74 7.58
N ARG A 30 -22.71 -19.46 8.39
CA ARG A 30 -22.73 -18.52 9.50
C ARG A 30 -21.71 -17.42 9.22
N TYR A 31 -22.02 -16.20 9.54
CA TYR A 31 -21.12 -15.07 9.27
C TYR A 31 -21.16 -14.01 10.35
N ALA A 32 -20.08 -13.23 10.38
CA ALA A 32 -19.93 -11.99 11.13
C ALA A 32 -19.32 -10.93 10.20
N ASP A 33 -20.06 -9.86 9.96
CA ASP A 33 -19.61 -8.69 9.19
C ASP A 33 -19.28 -7.57 10.16
N THR A 34 -18.06 -7.09 10.15
CA THR A 34 -17.65 -5.98 11.02
C THR A 34 -18.49 -4.73 10.77
N SER A 35 -18.74 -3.92 11.79
CA SER A 35 -19.27 -2.57 11.61
C SER A 35 -18.21 -1.60 11.08
N ALA A 36 -16.93 -1.87 11.40
CA ALA A 36 -15.79 -1.12 10.88
C ALA A 36 -15.64 -1.29 9.36
N LEU A 37 -15.22 -0.21 8.71
CA LEU A 37 -14.94 -0.16 7.26
C LEU A 37 -13.43 -0.01 7.05
N PHE A 38 -12.88 -0.82 6.16
CA PHE A 38 -11.45 -0.89 5.85
C PHE A 38 -11.17 -0.16 4.54
N ARG A 39 -11.16 1.17 4.59
CA ARG A 39 -11.04 2.05 3.41
C ARG A 39 -9.66 2.64 3.20
N ASP A 40 -8.83 2.62 4.23
CA ASP A 40 -7.45 3.09 4.11
C ASP A 40 -6.60 1.97 3.49
N GLY A 41 -6.37 2.05 2.19
CA GLY A 41 -5.54 1.10 1.45
C GLY A 41 -4.04 1.25 1.71
N SER A 42 -3.62 2.28 2.45
CA SER A 42 -2.21 2.49 2.85
C SER A 42 -1.91 1.96 4.25
N ALA A 43 -2.93 1.66 5.05
CA ALA A 43 -2.75 1.16 6.40
C ALA A 43 -2.57 -0.36 6.44
N TRP A 44 -1.69 -0.81 7.31
CA TRP A 44 -1.62 -2.20 7.73
C TRP A 44 -2.66 -2.50 8.81
N TYR A 45 -3.38 -3.60 8.63
CA TYR A 45 -4.35 -4.10 9.60
C TYR A 45 -3.89 -5.46 10.13
N HIS A 46 -3.69 -5.56 11.44
CA HIS A 46 -3.47 -6.85 12.09
C HIS A 46 -4.82 -7.48 12.41
N ILE A 47 -5.12 -8.59 11.77
CA ILE A 47 -6.41 -9.28 11.88
C ILE A 47 -6.20 -10.64 12.55
N VAL A 48 -6.87 -10.85 13.69
CA VAL A 48 -6.92 -12.15 14.35
C VAL A 48 -8.36 -12.62 14.44
N VAL A 49 -8.60 -13.83 13.98
CA VAL A 49 -9.90 -14.51 14.10
C VAL A 49 -9.72 -15.76 14.95
N THR A 50 -10.38 -15.79 16.10
CA THR A 50 -10.42 -16.96 16.98
C THR A 50 -11.75 -17.68 16.82
N LEU A 51 -11.70 -18.96 16.58
CA LEU A 51 -12.86 -19.84 16.52
C LEU A 51 -12.75 -20.91 17.63
N ASP A 52 -13.70 -20.88 18.55
CA ASP A 52 -13.85 -21.88 19.61
C ASP A 52 -15.32 -22.32 19.70
N SER A 53 -15.67 -23.35 18.95
CA SER A 53 -17.04 -23.86 18.94
C SER A 53 -17.42 -24.51 20.27
N THR A 54 -16.47 -24.84 21.15
CA THR A 54 -16.74 -25.47 22.46
C THR A 54 -17.19 -24.46 23.51
N ASP A 55 -16.99 -23.13 23.26
CA ASP A 55 -17.41 -22.10 24.21
C ASP A 55 -18.92 -22.17 24.49
N SER A 56 -19.28 -22.15 25.79
CA SER A 56 -20.67 -22.18 26.23
C SER A 56 -21.46 -20.93 25.82
N THR A 57 -20.75 -19.78 25.68
CA THR A 57 -21.34 -18.53 25.26
C THR A 57 -21.30 -18.39 23.75
N ALA A 58 -22.43 -18.39 23.09
CA ALA A 58 -22.52 -18.36 21.63
C ALA A 58 -21.78 -17.14 21.02
N ALA A 59 -21.82 -15.98 21.67
CA ALA A 59 -21.13 -14.76 21.24
C ALA A 59 -19.60 -14.83 21.37
N ASP A 60 -19.07 -15.79 22.11
CA ASP A 60 -17.64 -15.98 22.32
C ASP A 60 -17.04 -17.11 21.45
N ARG A 61 -17.88 -17.81 20.67
CA ARG A 61 -17.40 -18.86 19.75
C ARG A 61 -16.61 -18.30 18.56
N VAL A 62 -16.90 -17.06 18.17
CA VAL A 62 -16.12 -16.36 17.15
C VAL A 62 -15.70 -15.00 17.72
N LYS A 63 -14.39 -14.73 17.71
CA LYS A 63 -13.84 -13.45 18.16
C LYS A 63 -13.00 -12.88 17.03
N ILE A 64 -13.25 -11.64 16.68
CA ILE A 64 -12.50 -10.90 15.66
C ILE A 64 -11.77 -9.78 16.35
N TYR A 65 -10.46 -9.67 16.13
CA TYR A 65 -9.63 -8.59 16.66
C TYR A 65 -9.01 -7.84 15.48
N ILE A 66 -9.04 -6.51 15.56
CA ILE A 66 -8.39 -5.62 14.61
C ILE A 66 -7.42 -4.73 15.39
N ASN A 67 -6.13 -4.81 15.06
CA ASN A 67 -5.09 -4.05 15.74
C ASN A 67 -5.19 -4.18 17.29
N GLY A 68 -5.33 -5.42 17.78
CA GLY A 68 -5.43 -5.72 19.20
C GLY A 68 -6.80 -5.46 19.85
N VAL A 69 -7.74 -4.87 19.13
CA VAL A 69 -9.06 -4.51 19.68
C VAL A 69 -10.13 -5.50 19.23
N ARG A 70 -10.80 -6.14 20.21
CA ARG A 70 -11.92 -7.04 19.92
C ARG A 70 -13.09 -6.27 19.32
N GLN A 71 -13.60 -6.78 18.21
CA GLN A 71 -14.82 -6.29 17.57
C GLN A 71 -16.04 -6.85 18.31
N THR A 72 -16.89 -5.99 18.81
CA THR A 72 -18.13 -6.36 19.53
C THR A 72 -19.38 -5.90 18.79
N GLU A 73 -19.24 -4.97 17.89
CA GLU A 73 -20.30 -4.42 17.05
C GLU A 73 -20.21 -5.00 15.63
N PHE A 74 -21.30 -5.55 15.16
CA PHE A 74 -21.40 -6.16 13.84
C PHE A 74 -22.55 -5.55 13.05
N ASN A 75 -22.30 -5.30 11.76
CA ASN A 75 -23.34 -4.83 10.84
C ASN A 75 -24.35 -5.94 10.53
N ASN A 76 -23.85 -7.18 10.41
CA ASN A 76 -24.68 -8.36 10.19
C ASN A 76 -24.01 -9.58 10.81
N THR A 77 -24.80 -10.45 11.42
CA THR A 77 -24.25 -11.63 12.10
C THR A 77 -25.24 -12.76 12.20
N THR A 78 -24.78 -13.97 11.95
CA THR A 78 -25.51 -15.22 12.19
C THR A 78 -24.68 -16.25 12.95
N TYR A 79 -23.41 -15.93 13.26
CA TYR A 79 -22.52 -16.88 13.96
C TYR A 79 -23.01 -17.24 15.35
N THR A 80 -23.78 -16.38 16.01
CA THR A 80 -24.39 -16.70 17.31
C THR A 80 -25.43 -17.82 17.25
N ASN A 81 -25.88 -18.20 16.05
CA ASN A 81 -26.76 -19.33 15.81
C ASN A 81 -26.01 -20.67 15.65
N MET A 82 -24.67 -20.66 15.79
CA MET A 82 -23.88 -21.90 15.84
C MET A 82 -24.28 -22.73 17.06
N SER A 83 -24.38 -24.05 16.90
CA SER A 83 -24.48 -24.95 18.03
C SER A 83 -23.14 -25.05 18.75
N GLN A 84 -23.16 -25.35 20.04
CA GLN A 84 -21.93 -25.70 20.74
C GLN A 84 -21.38 -27.02 20.16
N ASN A 85 -20.07 -27.06 19.93
CA ASN A 85 -19.32 -28.14 19.30
C ASN A 85 -19.63 -28.35 17.80
N ASP A 86 -20.18 -27.35 17.09
CA ASP A 86 -20.25 -27.40 15.63
C ASP A 86 -18.83 -27.52 15.04
N GLU A 87 -18.69 -28.31 14.00
CA GLU A 87 -17.46 -28.49 13.25
C GLU A 87 -17.51 -27.65 11.98
N PHE A 88 -16.40 -27.04 11.64
CA PHE A 88 -16.23 -26.23 10.42
C PHE A 88 -15.12 -26.83 9.58
N GLY A 89 -15.23 -26.73 8.27
CA GLY A 89 -14.31 -27.36 7.31
C GLY A 89 -12.85 -26.87 7.36
N LEU A 90 -12.49 -26.00 8.31
CA LEU A 90 -11.11 -25.62 8.56
C LEU A 90 -10.35 -26.76 9.26
N GLY A 91 -9.27 -27.20 8.65
CA GLY A 91 -8.45 -28.27 9.22
C GLY A 91 -8.88 -29.68 8.88
N GLU A 92 -9.89 -29.89 8.07
CA GLU A 92 -10.22 -31.20 7.55
C GLU A 92 -9.22 -31.69 6.51
N ALA A 93 -8.93 -32.99 6.48
CA ALA A 93 -7.89 -33.55 5.59
C ALA A 93 -8.18 -33.37 4.08
N ALA A 94 -9.43 -33.11 3.71
CA ALA A 94 -9.86 -32.86 2.34
C ALA A 94 -9.98 -31.34 2.03
N SER A 95 -9.70 -30.48 2.98
CA SER A 95 -9.83 -29.04 2.80
C SER A 95 -8.62 -28.50 2.03
N ASN A 96 -8.87 -27.96 0.85
CA ASN A 96 -7.85 -27.21 0.12
C ASN A 96 -7.77 -25.81 0.71
N TYR A 97 -6.75 -25.54 1.50
CA TYR A 97 -6.46 -24.19 1.94
C TYR A 97 -6.14 -23.29 0.75
N GLN A 98 -6.74 -22.12 0.73
CA GLN A 98 -6.49 -21.11 -0.28
C GLN A 98 -6.17 -19.80 0.41
N PHE A 99 -5.15 -19.13 -0.06
CA PHE A 99 -4.66 -17.88 0.47
C PHE A 99 -4.57 -16.83 -0.63
N GLY A 100 -5.09 -15.62 -0.39
CA GLY A 100 -5.13 -14.55 -1.37
C GLY A 100 -6.11 -14.74 -2.53
N TYR A 101 -6.71 -15.91 -2.64
CA TYR A 101 -7.66 -16.27 -3.71
C TYR A 101 -8.63 -17.33 -3.21
N PHE A 102 -9.88 -17.27 -3.66
CA PHE A 102 -10.87 -18.29 -3.38
C PHE A 102 -11.59 -18.71 -4.65
N PHE A 103 -11.55 -20.00 -4.93
CA PHE A 103 -12.28 -20.61 -6.03
C PHE A 103 -13.49 -21.37 -5.48
N ALA A 104 -14.66 -20.76 -5.60
CA ALA A 104 -15.90 -21.31 -5.04
C ALA A 104 -16.61 -22.32 -5.97
N GLY A 105 -16.04 -22.64 -7.13
CA GLY A 105 -16.76 -23.41 -8.15
C GLY A 105 -17.95 -22.62 -8.71
N GLY A 106 -18.08 -22.52 -10.04
CA GLY A 106 -19.18 -21.77 -10.65
C GLY A 106 -18.84 -20.35 -11.11
N GLY A 107 -17.55 -19.98 -11.13
CA GLY A 107 -17.09 -18.72 -11.72
C GLY A 107 -16.96 -17.54 -10.77
N ASP A 108 -17.19 -17.75 -9.50
CA ASP A 108 -17.07 -16.71 -8.47
C ASP A 108 -15.61 -16.63 -7.96
N ASN A 109 -14.77 -15.93 -8.73
CA ASN A 109 -13.35 -15.80 -8.46
C ASN A 109 -13.12 -14.58 -7.57
N ARG A 110 -12.67 -14.77 -6.34
CA ARG A 110 -12.42 -13.71 -5.35
C ARG A 110 -10.93 -13.61 -5.04
N GLY A 111 -10.21 -12.76 -5.77
CA GLY A 111 -8.81 -12.44 -5.50
C GLY A 111 -8.65 -11.36 -4.43
N PHE A 112 -7.58 -11.41 -3.66
CA PHE A 112 -7.12 -10.31 -2.82
C PHE A 112 -6.16 -9.42 -3.62
N SER A 113 -6.28 -8.12 -3.50
CA SER A 113 -5.36 -7.15 -4.07
C SER A 113 -4.83 -6.27 -2.94
N GLY A 114 -3.56 -6.42 -2.60
CA GLY A 114 -2.90 -5.73 -1.49
C GLY A 114 -1.68 -6.48 -1.02
N TYR A 115 -1.11 -6.04 0.07
CA TYR A 115 0.03 -6.67 0.73
C TYR A 115 -0.43 -7.56 1.87
N VAL A 116 0.31 -8.63 2.09
CA VAL A 116 0.10 -9.53 3.22
C VAL A 116 1.45 -9.83 3.85
N ALA A 117 1.51 -9.74 5.17
CA ALA A 117 2.68 -10.07 5.96
C ALA A 117 2.29 -11.12 7.00
N GLU A 118 3.24 -11.98 7.35
CA GLU A 118 3.17 -12.94 8.46
C GLU A 118 1.78 -13.56 8.72
N THR A 119 1.50 -14.69 8.10
CA THR A 119 0.20 -15.34 8.26
C THR A 119 0.31 -16.61 9.08
N HIS A 120 -0.43 -16.68 10.18
CA HIS A 120 -0.50 -17.83 11.05
C HIS A 120 -1.87 -18.50 10.97
N TYR A 121 -1.88 -19.82 10.93
CA TYR A 121 -3.04 -20.63 11.27
C TYR A 121 -2.65 -21.61 12.38
N VAL A 122 -3.32 -21.50 13.51
CA VAL A 122 -3.10 -22.36 14.68
C VAL A 122 -4.28 -23.29 14.82
N ASN A 123 -4.02 -24.59 14.80
CA ASN A 123 -5.03 -25.63 14.92
C ASN A 123 -5.00 -26.27 16.29
N GLY A 124 -6.16 -26.42 16.92
CA GLY A 124 -6.32 -27.11 18.19
C GLY A 124 -6.18 -26.25 19.45
N THR A 125 -5.89 -24.96 19.30
CA THR A 125 -5.83 -24.00 20.41
C THR A 125 -6.45 -22.68 19.99
N ALA A 126 -7.45 -22.22 20.75
CA ALA A 126 -8.06 -20.91 20.54
C ALA A 126 -7.19 -19.82 21.20
N LEU A 127 -6.50 -19.04 20.39
CA LEU A 127 -5.61 -17.95 20.82
C LEU A 127 -6.27 -16.60 20.60
N ASP A 128 -5.89 -15.62 21.40
CA ASP A 128 -6.28 -14.22 21.21
C ASP A 128 -5.21 -13.41 20.47
N CYS A 129 -5.48 -12.13 20.24
CA CYS A 129 -4.57 -11.24 19.53
C CYS A 129 -3.23 -11.04 20.24
N ASN A 130 -3.17 -11.15 21.59
CA ASN A 130 -1.95 -10.95 22.37
C ASN A 130 -0.91 -12.04 22.12
N SER A 131 -1.30 -13.14 21.49
CA SER A 131 -0.36 -14.18 21.06
C SER A 131 0.47 -13.75 19.84
N PHE A 132 0.00 -12.77 19.06
CA PHE A 132 0.58 -12.36 17.79
C PHE A 132 0.92 -10.88 17.70
N GLY A 133 0.58 -10.10 18.73
CA GLY A 133 0.87 -8.68 18.80
C GLY A 133 0.79 -8.16 20.22
N GLU A 134 1.19 -6.92 20.41
CA GLU A 134 1.14 -6.20 21.67
C GLU A 134 1.05 -4.68 21.41
N PHE A 135 0.59 -3.94 22.39
CA PHE A 135 0.70 -2.48 22.32
C PHE A 135 2.11 -2.09 22.73
N ASP A 136 2.76 -1.32 21.88
CA ASP A 136 4.07 -0.74 22.18
C ASP A 136 3.94 0.25 23.35
N ASP A 137 4.76 0.08 24.35
CA ASP A 137 4.67 0.84 25.62
C ASP A 137 4.98 2.34 25.44
N ASP A 138 5.77 2.71 24.45
CA ASP A 138 6.20 4.08 24.20
C ASP A 138 5.20 4.84 23.33
N SER A 139 4.72 4.22 22.27
CA SER A 139 3.82 4.85 21.26
C SER A 139 2.34 4.55 21.50
N GLY A 140 2.02 3.49 22.23
CA GLY A 140 0.65 2.99 22.38
C GLY A 140 0.07 2.38 21.11
N ILE A 141 0.89 2.16 20.07
CA ILE A 141 0.47 1.58 18.79
C ILE A 141 0.55 0.05 18.89
N TRP A 142 -0.41 -0.62 18.28
CA TRP A 142 -0.38 -2.08 18.16
C TRP A 142 0.70 -2.52 17.18
N VAL A 143 1.62 -3.38 17.64
CA VAL A 143 2.74 -3.90 16.83
C VAL A 143 2.72 -5.43 16.79
N PRO A 144 3.20 -6.05 15.69
CA PRO A 144 3.33 -7.49 15.59
C PRO A 144 4.33 -8.04 16.61
N LYS A 145 4.04 -9.25 17.09
CA LYS A 145 4.87 -10.00 18.05
C LYS A 145 5.09 -11.41 17.54
N SER A 146 6.29 -11.91 17.66
CA SER A 146 6.64 -13.26 17.24
C SER A 146 5.87 -14.31 18.05
N TYR A 147 5.14 -15.18 17.36
CA TYR A 147 4.50 -16.34 17.98
C TYR A 147 5.48 -17.51 18.04
N THR A 148 5.72 -18.02 19.24
CA THR A 148 6.66 -19.13 19.48
C THR A 148 5.96 -20.44 19.88
N GLY A 149 4.64 -20.44 19.91
CA GLY A 149 3.85 -21.62 20.24
C GLY A 149 3.73 -22.63 19.10
N SER A 150 3.08 -23.75 19.39
CA SER A 150 2.79 -24.76 18.38
C SER A 150 1.65 -24.32 17.46
N HIS A 151 1.79 -24.55 16.16
CA HIS A 151 0.72 -24.33 15.18
C HIS A 151 -0.23 -25.54 15.06
N GLY A 152 0.05 -26.65 15.76
CA GLY A 152 -0.72 -27.88 15.67
C GLY A 152 -0.45 -28.67 14.38
N SER A 153 -1.07 -29.83 14.26
CA SER A 153 -0.79 -30.78 13.16
C SER A 153 -1.32 -30.34 11.79
N LYS A 154 -2.20 -29.36 11.74
CA LYS A 154 -2.81 -28.84 10.52
C LYS A 154 -2.56 -27.33 10.36
N GLY A 155 -1.72 -26.75 11.22
CA GLY A 155 -1.37 -25.33 11.20
C GLY A 155 -0.31 -24.98 10.18
N PHE A 156 -0.10 -23.68 9.95
CA PHE A 156 0.97 -23.16 9.12
C PHE A 156 1.43 -21.77 9.59
N TYR A 157 2.61 -21.38 9.13
CA TYR A 157 3.15 -20.04 9.31
C TYR A 157 3.88 -19.60 8.04
N PHE A 158 3.36 -18.60 7.37
CA PHE A 158 4.01 -17.97 6.22
C PHE A 158 4.71 -16.70 6.66
N LYS A 159 6.03 -16.66 6.50
CA LYS A 159 6.85 -15.48 6.74
C LYS A 159 6.95 -14.57 5.52
N PHE A 160 6.82 -15.14 4.32
CA PHE A 160 7.08 -14.47 3.05
C PHE A 160 8.50 -13.88 2.92
N ASP A 161 9.48 -14.45 3.63
CA ASP A 161 10.86 -13.99 3.68
C ASP A 161 11.76 -14.62 2.59
N ASP A 162 11.25 -15.60 1.85
CA ASP A 162 11.94 -16.28 0.75
C ASP A 162 11.24 -15.97 -0.58
N SER A 163 11.82 -15.08 -1.38
CA SER A 163 11.24 -14.69 -2.69
C SER A 163 11.18 -15.82 -3.70
N SER A 164 11.92 -16.90 -3.49
CA SER A 164 11.90 -18.09 -4.35
C SER A 164 10.83 -19.11 -3.96
N ASP A 165 10.28 -19.00 -2.74
CA ASP A 165 9.26 -19.90 -2.19
C ASP A 165 8.34 -19.16 -1.21
N LEU A 166 7.48 -18.28 -1.73
CA LEU A 166 6.53 -17.51 -0.92
C LEU A 166 5.46 -18.38 -0.24
N GLY A 167 5.29 -19.63 -0.68
CA GLY A 167 4.36 -20.58 -0.06
C GLY A 167 4.97 -21.44 1.04
N LYS A 168 6.22 -21.19 1.42
CA LYS A 168 6.95 -21.97 2.41
C LYS A 168 6.33 -21.90 3.78
N ASN A 169 6.00 -23.07 4.32
CA ASN A 169 5.51 -23.21 5.69
C ASN A 169 6.68 -23.24 6.67
N SER A 170 6.79 -22.20 7.49
CA SER A 170 7.83 -22.09 8.52
C SER A 170 7.40 -22.65 9.90
N ALA A 171 6.19 -23.19 10.03
CA ALA A 171 5.73 -23.80 11.27
C ALA A 171 6.44 -25.13 11.53
N SER A 172 6.76 -25.40 12.79
CA SER A 172 7.23 -26.71 13.22
C SER A 172 6.07 -27.71 13.23
N GLY A 173 6.05 -28.64 12.31
CA GLY A 173 4.92 -29.53 12.08
C GLY A 173 3.82 -28.85 11.27
N GLY A 174 2.65 -29.47 11.10
CA GLY A 174 1.56 -28.88 10.36
C GLY A 174 1.47 -29.39 8.91
N VAL A 175 0.80 -28.59 8.05
CA VAL A 175 0.68 -28.90 6.63
C VAL A 175 1.99 -28.60 5.88
N GLY A 176 2.15 -29.20 4.68
CA GLY A 176 3.28 -28.89 3.80
C GLY A 176 3.21 -27.47 3.23
N ASP A 177 4.22 -27.14 2.41
CA ASP A 177 4.28 -25.86 1.71
C ASP A 177 3.10 -25.69 0.74
N PHE A 178 2.70 -24.45 0.53
CA PHE A 178 1.66 -24.09 -0.42
C PHE A 178 2.29 -23.80 -1.78
N SER A 179 1.72 -24.36 -2.82
CA SER A 179 2.16 -24.06 -4.18
C SER A 179 1.39 -22.85 -4.73
N PRO A 180 2.06 -21.88 -5.34
CA PRO A 180 1.40 -20.82 -6.08
C PRO A 180 0.49 -21.40 -7.17
N ASN A 181 -0.72 -20.85 -7.32
CA ASN A 181 -1.60 -21.25 -8.41
C ASN A 181 -1.00 -20.77 -9.73
N ALA A 182 -0.93 -21.64 -10.73
CA ALA A 182 -0.38 -21.35 -12.07
C ALA A 182 -1.10 -20.19 -12.81
N ASN A 183 -2.27 -19.79 -12.36
CA ASN A 183 -3.04 -18.67 -12.91
C ASN A 183 -2.81 -17.32 -12.19
N VAL A 184 -1.95 -17.28 -11.19
CA VAL A 184 -1.57 -16.05 -10.48
C VAL A 184 -0.35 -15.47 -11.18
N ALA A 185 -0.55 -14.40 -11.94
CA ALA A 185 0.45 -13.86 -12.87
C ALA A 185 1.70 -13.28 -12.20
N ALA A 186 1.65 -12.86 -10.95
CA ALA A 186 2.83 -12.46 -10.16
C ALA A 186 2.46 -12.35 -8.68
N ILE A 187 2.98 -13.24 -7.86
CA ILE A 187 3.14 -12.99 -6.43
C ILE A 187 4.58 -12.52 -6.28
N ASN A 188 4.78 -11.30 -5.81
CA ASN A 188 6.10 -10.72 -5.60
C ASN A 188 6.31 -10.43 -4.12
N GLN A 189 7.53 -10.62 -3.66
CA GLN A 189 7.94 -10.12 -2.36
C GLN A 189 8.05 -8.59 -2.43
N ALA A 190 7.49 -7.91 -1.45
CA ALA A 190 7.54 -6.46 -1.31
C ALA A 190 8.48 -6.07 -0.16
N THR A 191 9.04 -4.86 -0.22
CA THR A 191 9.81 -4.27 0.89
C THR A 191 8.93 -3.67 1.97
N ASP A 192 7.67 -3.43 1.64
CA ASP A 192 6.65 -2.90 2.56
C ASP A 192 6.29 -3.93 3.63
N THR A 193 6.31 -3.52 4.88
CA THR A 193 6.02 -4.38 6.04
C THR A 193 5.24 -3.61 7.10
N PRO A 194 4.52 -4.30 8.01
CA PRO A 194 3.85 -3.63 9.14
C PRO A 194 4.78 -2.79 10.03
N GLN A 195 6.08 -3.13 10.07
CA GLN A 195 7.09 -2.40 10.83
C GLN A 195 7.71 -1.24 10.07
N ASN A 196 7.56 -1.20 8.76
CA ASN A 196 8.06 -0.12 7.91
C ASN A 196 7.20 0.02 6.67
N ASN A 197 6.13 0.80 6.79
CA ASN A 197 5.19 1.08 5.73
C ASN A 197 5.74 2.19 4.83
N PHE A 198 5.72 1.97 3.53
CA PHE A 198 6.14 2.95 2.53
C PHE A 198 4.96 3.79 2.03
N CYS A 199 5.25 5.01 1.63
CA CYS A 199 4.28 5.84 0.93
C CYS A 199 3.75 5.12 -0.31
N THR A 200 2.47 5.27 -0.56
CA THR A 200 1.78 4.80 -1.78
C THR A 200 0.90 5.92 -2.32
N ILE A 201 0.26 5.73 -3.45
CA ILE A 201 -0.73 6.67 -3.96
C ILE A 201 -2.08 6.38 -3.30
N THR A 202 -2.78 7.43 -2.88
CA THR A 202 -4.11 7.29 -2.28
C THR A 202 -5.23 7.45 -3.30
N PRO A 203 -6.24 6.54 -3.30
CA PRO A 203 -7.46 6.70 -4.07
C PRO A 203 -8.46 7.66 -3.39
N LEU A 204 -8.20 8.06 -2.15
CA LEU A 204 -9.12 8.86 -1.32
C LEU A 204 -8.98 10.36 -1.55
N PHE A 205 -8.12 10.77 -2.45
CA PHE A 205 -7.98 12.17 -2.84
C PHE A 205 -9.21 12.60 -3.63
N ASP A 206 -9.97 13.54 -3.08
CA ASP A 206 -11.32 13.88 -3.53
C ASP A 206 -11.37 14.75 -4.78
N ASN A 207 -12.55 14.71 -5.34
CA ASN A 207 -13.28 15.58 -6.27
C ASN A 207 -13.20 15.34 -7.77
N ASN A 208 -12.56 14.35 -8.27
CA ASN A 208 -12.74 13.76 -9.61
C ASN A 208 -11.78 12.62 -9.88
N CYS A 209 -11.00 12.25 -8.87
CA CYS A 209 -10.13 11.06 -8.91
C CYS A 209 -10.92 9.75 -8.78
N ALA A 210 -12.24 9.81 -8.72
CA ALA A 210 -13.14 8.64 -8.64
C ALA A 210 -12.97 7.62 -9.79
N LEU A 211 -12.16 7.95 -10.78
CA LEU A 211 -11.82 7.08 -11.91
C LEU A 211 -10.43 6.44 -11.77
N TRP A 212 -9.69 6.71 -10.69
CA TRP A 212 -8.41 6.08 -10.47
C TRP A 212 -8.59 4.66 -9.92
N SER A 213 -8.48 3.67 -10.80
CA SER A 213 -8.33 2.28 -10.39
C SER A 213 -6.87 2.05 -10.01
N LEU A 214 -6.45 2.45 -8.81
CA LEU A 214 -5.15 2.10 -8.31
C LEU A 214 -5.03 0.58 -8.23
N THR A 215 -3.90 0.07 -8.67
CA THR A 215 -3.56 -1.35 -8.58
C THR A 215 -2.20 -1.52 -7.94
N GLU A 216 -1.81 -2.75 -7.71
CA GLU A 216 -0.49 -3.10 -7.21
C GLU A 216 -0.17 -2.40 -5.88
N GLY A 217 -1.11 -2.45 -4.93
CA GLY A 217 -0.94 -1.85 -3.62
C GLY A 217 -0.81 -0.31 -3.63
N GLY A 218 -1.38 0.36 -4.63
CA GLY A 218 -1.27 1.83 -4.75
C GLY A 218 0.06 2.31 -5.33
N THR A 219 0.83 1.44 -5.98
CA THR A 219 2.08 1.81 -6.66
C THR A 219 1.91 2.02 -8.16
N ARG A 220 0.78 1.60 -8.73
CA ARG A 220 0.44 1.81 -10.13
C ARG A 220 -0.74 2.74 -10.26
N GLY A 221 -0.51 3.88 -10.91
CA GLY A 221 -1.56 4.80 -11.34
C GLY A 221 -2.21 4.31 -12.62
N PRO A 222 -3.52 4.53 -12.78
CA PRO A 222 -4.22 4.07 -13.96
C PRO A 222 -4.10 5.07 -15.09
N ASN A 223 -4.66 4.67 -16.01
CA ASN A 223 -5.07 4.94 -17.31
C ASN A 223 -6.46 5.62 -17.37
N THR A 224 -6.53 6.94 -17.40
CA THR A 224 -7.78 7.67 -17.58
C THR A 224 -7.65 8.80 -18.59
N ASN A 225 -8.78 9.14 -19.24
CA ASN A 225 -8.86 10.17 -20.29
C ASN A 225 -8.99 11.60 -19.72
N GLU A 226 -8.75 11.82 -18.44
CA GLU A 226 -9.04 13.11 -17.80
C GLU A 226 -7.84 13.62 -16.97
N ASN A 227 -7.77 14.96 -16.82
CA ASN A 227 -6.75 15.67 -16.05
C ASN A 227 -6.86 15.37 -14.55
N ASN A 228 -6.63 14.13 -14.14
CA ASN A 228 -6.80 13.69 -12.78
C ASN A 228 -5.46 13.65 -12.04
N GLY A 229 -5.38 14.36 -10.94
CA GLY A 229 -4.25 14.31 -10.02
C GLY A 229 -4.47 13.27 -8.91
N SER A 230 -3.39 12.79 -8.35
CA SER A 230 -3.36 11.95 -7.16
C SER A 230 -2.20 12.34 -6.27
N VAL A 231 -2.25 11.97 -5.01
CA VAL A 231 -1.22 12.30 -4.04
C VAL A 231 -0.70 11.07 -3.32
N GLY A 232 0.51 11.20 -2.76
CA GLY A 232 1.04 10.20 -1.84
C GLY A 232 0.27 10.16 -0.53
N THR A 233 0.39 9.05 0.19
CA THR A 233 -0.28 8.81 1.47
C THR A 233 0.41 9.49 2.65
N PHE A 234 1.66 9.92 2.51
CA PHE A 234 2.44 10.56 3.56
C PHE A 234 2.73 12.02 3.24
N ALA A 235 2.40 12.90 4.19
CA ALA A 235 2.74 14.32 4.15
C ALA A 235 4.03 14.57 4.95
N VAL A 236 4.83 15.54 4.51
CA VAL A 236 6.09 15.92 5.15
C VAL A 236 6.21 17.43 5.24
N ASP A 237 6.82 17.93 6.33
CA ASP A 237 7.16 19.35 6.55
C ASP A 237 8.62 19.56 7.00
N SER A 238 9.36 18.48 7.15
CA SER A 238 10.77 18.39 7.52
C SER A 238 11.44 17.23 6.82
N GLY A 239 12.77 17.11 6.91
CA GLY A 239 13.54 16.01 6.35
C GLY A 239 13.86 16.16 4.85
N LYS A 240 14.55 15.13 4.34
CA LYS A 240 14.97 15.06 2.93
C LYS A 240 14.52 13.74 2.34
N TRP A 241 13.67 13.80 1.33
CA TRP A 241 12.92 12.67 0.80
C TRP A 241 13.25 12.39 -0.65
N TYR A 242 13.20 11.10 -1.01
CA TYR A 242 13.44 10.63 -2.37
C TYR A 242 12.38 9.64 -2.81
N TRP A 243 11.92 9.79 -4.06
CA TRP A 243 11.08 8.82 -4.75
C TRP A 243 11.32 8.86 -6.25
N GLU A 244 10.91 7.81 -6.93
CA GLU A 244 11.06 7.67 -8.37
C GLU A 244 9.85 7.03 -9.02
N GLY A 245 9.80 7.03 -10.34
CA GLY A 245 8.76 6.35 -11.09
C GLY A 245 9.08 6.26 -12.57
N VAL A 246 8.23 5.56 -13.28
CA VAL A 246 8.33 5.34 -14.71
C VAL A 246 6.96 5.37 -15.35
N SER A 247 6.86 5.93 -16.53
CA SER A 247 5.69 5.78 -17.37
C SER A 247 6.05 4.96 -18.60
N THR A 248 5.37 3.85 -18.77
CA THR A 248 5.71 2.89 -19.83
C THR A 248 5.01 3.15 -21.15
N SER A 249 3.97 3.98 -21.12
CA SER A 249 3.27 4.45 -22.31
C SER A 249 2.63 5.80 -22.06
N PHE A 250 2.60 6.66 -23.06
CA PHE A 250 1.89 7.94 -23.02
C PHE A 250 1.60 8.48 -24.41
N SER A 251 0.54 9.27 -24.51
CA SER A 251 0.18 10.00 -25.72
C SER A 251 0.20 11.50 -25.46
N GLY A 252 1.18 12.19 -26.04
CA GLY A 252 1.32 13.66 -25.92
C GLY A 252 2.34 14.09 -24.86
N THR A 253 2.86 15.31 -24.96
CA THR A 253 4.03 15.75 -24.22
C THR A 253 3.72 16.66 -23.03
N ASN A 254 2.49 17.20 -22.91
CA ASN A 254 2.20 18.32 -22.02
C ASN A 254 1.37 17.98 -20.78
N TYR A 255 1.14 16.69 -20.51
CA TYR A 255 0.08 16.30 -19.57
C TYR A 255 0.57 15.57 -18.32
N TRP A 256 1.87 15.51 -18.13
CA TRP A 256 2.52 14.79 -17.03
C TRP A 256 3.02 15.79 -16.01
N LYS A 257 2.64 15.59 -14.77
CA LYS A 257 3.09 16.44 -13.69
C LYS A 257 3.52 15.57 -12.52
N TRP A 258 4.75 15.75 -12.07
CA TRP A 258 5.30 15.11 -10.89
C TRP A 258 5.85 16.18 -9.96
N GLY A 259 5.50 16.13 -8.70
CA GLY A 259 5.95 17.13 -7.77
C GLY A 259 5.37 16.99 -6.38
N ILE A 260 5.04 18.11 -5.79
CA ILE A 260 4.44 18.23 -4.47
C ILE A 260 3.26 19.19 -4.48
N THR A 261 2.33 18.97 -3.56
CA THR A 261 1.22 19.87 -3.27
C THR A 261 1.03 20.01 -1.76
N ARG A 262 0.48 21.12 -1.29
CA ARG A 262 0.13 21.27 0.14
C ARG A 262 -1.06 20.40 0.52
N VAL A 263 -1.07 19.93 1.76
CA VAL A 263 -2.15 19.09 2.30
C VAL A 263 -3.50 19.79 2.26
N ASP A 264 -3.56 21.08 2.56
CA ASP A 264 -4.81 21.87 2.57
C ASP A 264 -5.38 22.11 1.17
N VAL A 265 -4.54 22.11 0.14
CA VAL A 265 -4.92 22.21 -1.27
C VAL A 265 -5.38 20.87 -1.81
N ALA A 266 -4.73 19.79 -1.37
CA ALA A 266 -5.09 18.43 -1.75
C ALA A 266 -6.55 18.08 -1.42
N GLN A 267 -7.16 18.76 -0.46
CA GLN A 267 -8.57 18.63 -0.08
C GLN A 267 -9.48 19.61 -0.83
N GLY A 268 -8.93 20.44 -1.71
CA GLY A 268 -9.68 21.46 -2.44
C GLY A 268 -10.47 20.93 -3.63
N ASN A 269 -11.35 21.80 -4.16
CA ASN A 269 -12.38 21.48 -5.15
C ASN A 269 -11.89 21.47 -6.60
N SER A 270 -10.56 21.36 -6.85
CA SER A 270 -9.98 21.38 -8.19
C SER A 270 -9.51 20.00 -8.61
N ALA A 271 -10.02 19.53 -9.74
CA ALA A 271 -9.58 18.27 -10.36
C ALA A 271 -8.10 18.30 -10.82
N ASP A 272 -7.53 19.47 -10.92
CA ASP A 272 -6.16 19.72 -11.34
C ASP A 272 -5.41 20.54 -10.27
N PRO A 273 -4.70 19.89 -9.34
CA PRO A 273 -3.89 20.58 -8.34
C PRO A 273 -2.83 21.52 -8.94
N SER A 274 -2.49 21.35 -10.22
CA SER A 274 -1.59 22.26 -10.92
C SER A 274 -2.21 23.63 -11.23
N THR A 275 -3.53 23.76 -11.12
CA THR A 275 -4.20 25.07 -11.22
C THR A 275 -4.22 25.82 -9.90
N ASP A 276 -3.90 25.13 -8.79
CA ASP A 276 -3.85 25.74 -7.47
C ASP A 276 -2.50 26.40 -7.16
N ALA A 277 -2.57 27.54 -6.52
CA ALA A 277 -1.43 28.41 -6.22
C ALA A 277 -0.32 27.78 -5.34
N ASN A 278 -0.52 26.54 -4.89
CA ASN A 278 0.28 25.89 -3.85
C ASN A 278 0.78 24.49 -4.27
N SER A 279 1.06 24.31 -5.56
CA SER A 279 1.68 23.08 -6.07
C SER A 279 2.98 23.42 -6.81
N ALA A 280 3.94 22.51 -6.80
CA ALA A 280 5.17 22.61 -7.58
C ALA A 280 5.42 21.29 -8.29
N TRP A 281 5.66 21.32 -9.61
CA TRP A 281 5.77 20.11 -10.41
C TRP A 281 6.72 20.25 -11.60
N TYR A 282 7.16 19.11 -12.10
CA TYR A 282 7.83 18.96 -13.39
C TYR A 282 6.86 18.40 -14.42
N THR A 283 7.02 18.77 -15.69
CA THR A 283 6.26 18.24 -16.82
C THR A 283 7.17 17.50 -17.80
N GLY A 284 6.59 16.65 -18.63
CA GLY A 284 7.35 15.86 -19.59
C GLY A 284 8.06 16.65 -20.69
N ASP A 285 7.62 17.86 -20.98
CA ASP A 285 8.19 18.74 -22.01
C ASP A 285 8.82 20.03 -21.48
N ASN A 286 8.61 20.31 -20.19
CA ASN A 286 9.11 21.52 -19.56
C ASN A 286 9.61 21.25 -18.15
N PRO A 287 10.77 21.75 -17.77
CA PRO A 287 11.48 21.20 -16.63
C PRO A 287 10.87 21.51 -15.26
N PHE A 288 10.20 22.63 -15.02
CA PHE A 288 9.71 22.96 -13.68
C PHE A 288 8.68 24.08 -13.65
N TYR A 289 7.62 23.87 -12.88
CA TYR A 289 6.60 24.87 -12.59
C TYR A 289 6.40 25.02 -11.09
N THR A 290 6.27 26.26 -10.61
CA THR A 290 5.66 26.55 -9.32
C THR A 290 4.51 27.51 -9.55
N GLN A 291 3.35 27.23 -9.00
CA GLN A 291 2.26 28.17 -9.07
C GLN A 291 2.04 28.81 -7.70
N THR A 292 2.55 30.03 -7.58
CA THR A 292 2.12 30.95 -6.52
C THR A 292 1.26 32.02 -7.18
N SER A 293 -0.04 32.03 -6.89
CA SER A 293 -1.04 33.02 -7.31
C SER A 293 -0.70 33.78 -8.62
N THR A 294 -1.21 33.32 -9.74
CA THR A 294 -1.27 33.99 -11.06
C THR A 294 0.03 34.32 -11.77
N THR A 295 1.18 34.08 -11.19
CA THR A 295 2.44 34.22 -11.89
C THR A 295 3.14 32.87 -11.85
N ALA A 296 3.16 32.16 -12.98
CA ALA A 296 4.05 31.02 -13.14
C ALA A 296 5.44 31.48 -12.69
N CYS A 297 6.07 30.74 -11.78
CA CYS A 297 7.46 30.99 -11.49
C CYS A 297 8.20 30.64 -12.79
N SER A 298 8.40 31.66 -13.63
CA SER A 298 9.08 31.52 -14.90
C SER A 298 10.54 31.22 -14.62
N VAL A 299 10.81 29.95 -14.44
CA VAL A 299 12.18 29.49 -14.54
C VAL A 299 12.51 29.44 -16.00
N SER A 300 13.53 30.19 -16.38
CA SER A 300 14.03 30.22 -17.73
C SER A 300 14.14 28.80 -18.30
N TYR A 301 13.53 28.58 -19.43
CA TYR A 301 13.58 27.33 -20.17
C TYR A 301 15.02 26.84 -20.28
N ASN A 302 15.28 25.60 -19.89
CA ASN A 302 16.56 24.98 -20.21
C ASN A 302 16.57 24.67 -21.71
N THR A 303 17.29 25.48 -22.46
CA THR A 303 17.64 25.15 -23.84
C THR A 303 18.46 23.85 -23.82
N GLY A 304 17.92 22.77 -24.34
CA GLY A 304 18.58 21.45 -24.38
C GLY A 304 17.92 20.34 -23.56
N PHE A 305 16.76 20.59 -22.96
CA PHE A 305 15.92 19.53 -22.42
C PHE A 305 15.35 18.70 -23.59
N THR A 306 15.83 17.49 -23.74
CA THR A 306 15.18 16.47 -24.57
C THR A 306 14.11 15.84 -23.71
N GLY A 307 12.84 16.05 -24.02
CA GLY A 307 11.70 15.64 -23.22
C GLY A 307 11.78 14.21 -22.67
N TYR A 308 10.98 13.94 -21.68
CA TYR A 308 10.80 12.62 -21.10
C TYR A 308 10.26 11.63 -22.17
N THR A 309 10.84 10.45 -22.23
CA THR A 309 10.44 9.37 -23.16
C THR A 309 9.84 8.21 -22.39
N ALA A 310 8.86 7.51 -22.95
CA ALA A 310 8.29 6.32 -22.33
C ALA A 310 9.38 5.31 -21.97
N GLY A 311 9.36 4.86 -20.73
CA GLY A 311 10.38 3.98 -20.17
C GLY A 311 11.54 4.69 -19.47
N ASP A 312 11.68 6.01 -19.61
CA ASP A 312 12.62 6.76 -18.79
C ASP A 312 12.18 6.72 -17.31
N ILE A 313 13.14 6.69 -16.42
CA ILE A 313 12.90 6.74 -14.98
C ILE A 313 13.11 8.17 -14.50
N TRP A 314 12.04 8.76 -14.00
CA TRP A 314 12.11 10.06 -13.33
C TRP A 314 12.32 9.85 -11.82
N SER A 315 12.98 10.81 -11.19
CA SER A 315 13.09 10.84 -9.73
C SER A 315 13.04 12.25 -9.19
N ILE A 316 12.58 12.37 -7.95
CA ILE A 316 12.47 13.63 -7.21
C ILE A 316 13.22 13.48 -5.89
N SER A 317 14.03 14.48 -5.58
CA SER A 317 14.63 14.69 -4.26
C SER A 317 14.06 15.98 -3.69
N LEU A 318 13.38 15.89 -2.53
CA LEU A 318 12.76 17.02 -1.83
C LEU A 318 13.50 17.30 -0.53
N ASN A 319 13.91 18.55 -0.32
CA ASN A 319 14.55 19.01 0.91
C ASN A 319 13.61 19.99 1.63
N CYS A 320 13.02 19.55 2.73
CA CYS A 320 12.16 20.36 3.59
C CYS A 320 12.93 21.03 4.75
N ASP A 321 14.23 20.75 4.93
CA ASP A 321 15.07 21.35 5.99
C ASP A 321 15.51 22.76 5.68
N VAL A 322 15.16 23.29 4.52
CA VAL A 322 15.47 24.65 4.07
C VAL A 322 14.22 25.43 3.74
N SER A 323 14.28 26.75 3.88
CA SER A 323 13.14 27.62 3.54
C SER A 323 13.59 28.65 2.47
N PRO A 324 12.90 28.71 1.33
CA PRO A 324 11.84 27.82 0.85
C PRO A 324 12.37 26.40 0.59
N TYR A 325 11.48 25.40 0.59
CA TYR A 325 11.83 24.02 0.27
C TYR A 325 12.51 23.92 -1.09
N GLN A 326 13.35 22.92 -1.25
CA GLN A 326 14.08 22.71 -2.49
C GLN A 326 13.74 21.34 -3.09
N MET A 327 13.62 21.28 -4.40
CA MET A 327 13.33 20.06 -5.14
C MET A 327 14.27 19.90 -6.33
N THR A 328 14.78 18.69 -6.52
CA THR A 328 15.59 18.33 -7.68
C THR A 328 14.91 17.22 -8.44
N PHE A 329 14.74 17.40 -9.74
CA PHE A 329 14.22 16.41 -10.67
C PHE A 329 15.34 15.78 -11.49
N ARG A 330 15.24 14.45 -11.71
CA ARG A 330 16.19 13.73 -12.56
C ARG A 330 15.44 12.82 -13.54
N ILE A 331 16.04 12.61 -14.69
CA ILE A 331 15.65 11.58 -15.66
C ILE A 331 16.85 10.66 -15.84
N ASN A 332 16.63 9.36 -15.67
CA ASN A 332 17.67 8.33 -15.74
C ASN A 332 18.90 8.69 -14.90
N ASN A 333 18.65 9.17 -13.68
CA ASN A 333 19.65 9.64 -12.70
C ASN A 333 20.46 10.88 -13.12
N ALA A 334 20.12 11.52 -14.19
CA ALA A 334 20.77 12.76 -14.64
C ALA A 334 19.85 13.96 -14.46
N VAL A 335 20.38 15.07 -13.98
CA VAL A 335 19.64 16.34 -13.98
C VAL A 335 19.49 16.78 -15.44
N PRO A 336 18.24 16.90 -15.94
CA PRO A 336 18.04 17.22 -17.35
C PRO A 336 18.46 18.64 -17.69
N GLY A 337 19.13 18.82 -18.84
CA GLY A 337 19.55 20.10 -19.39
C GLY A 337 21.01 20.44 -19.13
N THR A 338 21.50 21.50 -19.81
CA THR A 338 22.90 21.89 -19.84
C THR A 338 23.32 22.93 -18.80
N THR A 339 22.38 23.36 -17.96
CA THR A 339 22.67 24.42 -16.96
C THR A 339 22.53 23.86 -15.55
N SER A 340 23.39 24.29 -14.65
CA SER A 340 23.38 24.00 -13.21
C SER A 340 22.10 24.43 -12.48
N ASN A 341 21.10 24.91 -13.20
CA ASN A 341 19.88 25.48 -12.67
C ASN A 341 18.78 24.48 -12.34
N ASN A 342 18.98 23.16 -12.49
CA ASN A 342 17.96 22.13 -12.20
C ASN A 342 18.21 21.37 -10.90
N THR A 343 19.26 21.72 -10.16
CA THR A 343 19.52 21.18 -8.82
C THR A 343 19.03 22.15 -7.75
N ASP A 344 18.48 21.63 -6.68
CA ASP A 344 18.09 22.38 -5.48
C ASP A 344 17.21 23.61 -5.76
N ARG A 345 16.19 23.40 -6.59
CA ARG A 345 15.24 24.46 -6.93
C ARG A 345 14.36 24.82 -5.76
N SER A 346 14.31 26.10 -5.44
CA SER A 346 13.35 26.65 -4.47
C SER A 346 11.93 26.41 -4.95
N VAL A 347 11.11 25.80 -4.11
CA VAL A 347 9.72 25.48 -4.38
C VAL A 347 8.85 26.61 -3.85
N GLY A 348 8.79 27.71 -4.60
CA GLY A 348 7.88 28.82 -4.32
C GLY A 348 8.03 29.41 -2.92
N THR A 349 6.91 29.53 -2.21
CA THR A 349 6.81 30.09 -0.85
C THR A 349 6.64 29.03 0.24
N TYR A 350 6.86 27.74 -0.08
CA TYR A 350 6.79 26.70 0.93
C TYR A 350 7.84 26.95 2.01
N ALA A 351 7.34 27.25 3.20
CA ALA A 351 8.15 27.50 4.38
C ALA A 351 8.03 26.33 5.35
N SER A 352 8.93 26.27 6.31
CA SER A 352 8.80 25.37 7.46
C SER A 352 7.39 25.50 8.07
N ALA A 353 6.68 24.40 8.19
CA ALA A 353 5.30 24.20 8.65
C ALA A 353 4.23 24.02 7.53
N ASP A 354 4.58 24.13 6.25
CA ASP A 354 3.67 23.76 5.18
C ASP A 354 3.81 22.25 4.89
N ALA A 355 2.95 21.40 5.44
CA ALA A 355 2.97 19.98 5.12
C ALA A 355 2.63 19.76 3.64
N VAL A 356 3.47 19.01 2.94
CA VAL A 356 3.34 18.71 1.51
C VAL A 356 3.26 17.22 1.25
N LEU A 357 2.52 16.85 0.21
CA LEU A 357 2.35 15.50 -0.28
C LEU A 357 3.06 15.34 -1.63
N PRO A 358 3.67 14.20 -1.94
CA PRO A 358 3.98 13.83 -3.31
C PRO A 358 2.74 13.97 -4.18
N PHE A 359 2.91 14.56 -5.36
CA PHE A 359 1.81 14.84 -6.27
C PHE A 359 2.11 14.27 -7.66
N PHE A 360 1.09 13.68 -8.26
CA PHE A 360 1.15 13.07 -9.59
C PHE A 360 -0.10 13.41 -10.38
N MET A 361 0.07 13.75 -11.63
CA MET A 361 -1.03 13.98 -12.54
C MET A 361 -0.71 13.37 -13.88
N LEU A 362 -1.70 12.67 -14.43
CA LEU A 362 -1.70 12.17 -15.79
C LEU A 362 -2.87 12.79 -16.52
N ALA A 363 -2.69 13.18 -17.74
CA ALA A 363 -3.76 13.70 -18.55
C ALA A 363 -3.79 13.07 -19.93
N ASN A 364 -4.98 12.75 -20.38
CA ASN A 364 -5.38 12.65 -21.75
C ASN A 364 -5.15 11.34 -22.53
N SER A 365 -4.94 10.19 -21.92
CA SER A 365 -4.95 8.92 -22.68
C SER A 365 -5.37 7.71 -21.88
N SER A 366 -6.23 6.90 -22.48
CA SER A 366 -6.65 5.60 -21.92
C SER A 366 -5.58 4.50 -21.98
N SER A 367 -4.35 4.80 -22.39
CA SER A 367 -3.25 3.84 -22.52
C SER A 367 -2.04 4.12 -21.63
N ASP A 368 -2.11 5.16 -20.81
CA ASP A 368 -0.97 5.57 -20.01
C ASP A 368 -0.83 4.74 -18.74
N ASN A 369 0.35 4.19 -18.49
CA ASN A 369 0.67 3.40 -17.32
C ASN A 369 1.85 4.05 -16.60
N THR A 370 1.63 4.50 -15.37
CA THR A 370 2.67 5.04 -14.52
C THR A 370 2.84 4.20 -13.28
N TRP A 371 4.08 3.91 -12.96
CA TRP A 371 4.51 3.20 -11.76
C TRP A 371 5.27 4.16 -10.86
N HIS A 372 5.01 4.05 -9.57
CA HIS A 372 5.63 4.87 -8.54
C HIS A 372 6.41 3.97 -7.58
N ASN A 373 7.55 4.46 -7.14
CA ASN A 373 8.43 3.79 -6.21
C ASN A 373 8.87 4.76 -5.10
N PHE A 374 8.35 4.55 -3.91
CA PHE A 374 8.76 5.24 -2.70
C PHE A 374 9.77 4.43 -1.87
N GLY A 375 10.25 3.33 -2.42
CA GLY A 375 11.11 2.34 -1.78
C GLY A 375 10.50 0.93 -1.81
N ASN A 376 9.28 0.80 -2.32
CA ASN A 376 8.57 -0.47 -2.46
C ASN A 376 8.12 -0.66 -3.92
N PRO A 377 9.04 -0.99 -4.86
CA PRO A 377 8.71 -1.11 -6.26
C PRO A 377 7.95 -2.40 -6.54
N PHE A 378 6.75 -2.32 -7.08
CA PHE A 378 6.08 -3.47 -7.66
C PHE A 378 6.59 -3.77 -9.08
N TYR A 379 6.93 -2.73 -9.84
CA TYR A 379 7.43 -2.89 -11.20
C TYR A 379 8.93 -3.13 -11.21
N SER A 380 9.35 -4.29 -11.72
CA SER A 380 10.75 -4.74 -11.67
C SER A 380 11.77 -3.79 -12.30
N THR A 381 11.35 -2.95 -13.26
CA THR A 381 12.21 -1.92 -13.85
C THR A 381 12.65 -0.86 -12.83
N LEU A 382 11.84 -0.61 -11.79
CA LEU A 382 12.11 0.33 -10.70
C LEU A 382 12.90 -0.31 -9.54
N SER A 383 13.09 -1.63 -9.55
CA SER A 383 13.97 -2.32 -8.62
C SER A 383 15.41 -2.27 -9.15
N GLY A 384 16.33 -1.86 -8.32
CA GLY A 384 17.75 -1.76 -8.65
C GLY A 384 18.67 -2.23 -7.53
N GLY A 385 18.08 -2.67 -6.41
CA GLY A 385 18.83 -3.11 -5.22
C GLY A 385 19.47 -1.95 -4.46
N ASN A 386 19.07 -0.68 -4.73
CA ASN A 386 19.62 0.47 -4.03
C ASN A 386 18.69 0.88 -2.88
N SER A 387 19.22 0.98 -1.69
CA SER A 387 18.53 1.51 -0.51
C SER A 387 19.04 2.92 -0.17
N ASP A 388 18.33 3.60 0.72
CA ASP A 388 18.82 4.81 1.35
C ASP A 388 19.94 4.53 2.39
N ALA A 389 20.43 5.58 3.04
CA ALA A 389 21.51 5.45 4.02
C ALA A 389 21.12 4.65 5.28
N ASN A 390 19.83 4.52 5.58
CA ASN A 390 19.31 3.69 6.66
C ASN A 390 19.06 2.24 6.24
N GLY A 391 19.31 1.90 4.97
CA GLY A 391 19.10 0.58 4.42
C GLY A 391 17.65 0.30 4.03
N TYR A 392 16.81 1.33 3.94
CA TYR A 392 15.40 1.15 3.56
C TYR A 392 15.16 1.43 2.08
N GLY A 393 14.21 0.69 1.54
CA GLY A 393 13.77 0.79 0.16
C GLY A 393 14.56 -0.06 -0.82
N ASP A 394 13.99 -0.20 -2.01
CA ASP A 394 14.61 -0.76 -3.21
C ASP A 394 14.35 0.21 -4.36
N PHE A 395 15.36 0.96 -4.75
CA PHE A 395 15.28 1.95 -5.80
C PHE A 395 16.09 1.54 -7.02
N LYS A 396 15.68 1.99 -8.19
CA LYS A 396 16.48 1.82 -9.41
C LYS A 396 17.80 2.56 -9.31
N TYR A 397 17.76 3.77 -8.77
CA TYR A 397 18.94 4.60 -8.55
C TYR A 397 19.11 4.88 -7.06
N ALA A 398 20.37 4.90 -6.60
CA ALA A 398 20.63 5.23 -5.20
C ALA A 398 20.13 6.64 -4.87
N PRO A 399 19.33 6.79 -3.79
CA PRO A 399 18.98 8.11 -3.28
C PRO A 399 20.23 8.98 -3.10
N PRO A 400 20.18 10.29 -3.39
CA PRO A 400 21.30 11.18 -3.11
C PRO A 400 21.67 11.16 -1.62
N SER A 401 22.93 11.42 -1.29
CA SER A 401 23.40 11.43 0.09
C SER A 401 22.54 12.33 0.99
N GLY A 402 22.04 11.80 2.09
CA GLY A 402 21.17 12.49 3.05
C GLY A 402 19.71 12.60 2.64
N TYR A 403 19.30 11.94 1.56
CA TYR A 403 17.89 11.77 1.20
C TYR A 403 17.44 10.36 1.52
N TYR A 404 16.22 10.22 2.00
CA TYR A 404 15.67 9.00 2.55
C TYR A 404 14.40 8.55 1.83
N ALA A 405 14.13 7.26 1.87
CA ALA A 405 12.87 6.69 1.43
C ALA A 405 11.70 7.25 2.27
N LEU A 406 10.59 7.56 1.62
CA LEU A 406 9.40 8.05 2.31
C LEU A 406 8.66 6.86 2.93
N CYS A 407 9.07 6.49 4.14
CA CYS A 407 8.53 5.38 4.92
C CYS A 407 8.43 5.73 6.40
N THR A 408 7.64 4.95 7.15
CA THR A 408 7.31 5.24 8.56
C THR A 408 8.53 5.29 9.46
N LYS A 409 9.54 4.45 9.25
CA LYS A 409 10.77 4.48 10.07
C LYS A 409 11.59 5.75 9.85
N ASN A 410 11.74 6.17 8.61
CA ASN A 410 12.45 7.42 8.31
C ASN A 410 11.62 8.65 8.75
N LEU A 411 10.29 8.60 8.63
CA LEU A 411 9.42 9.66 9.16
C LEU A 411 9.55 9.81 10.68
N ALA A 412 9.70 8.73 11.41
CA ALA A 412 9.92 8.78 12.86
C ALA A 412 11.26 9.40 13.25
N GLU A 413 12.26 9.37 12.36
CA GLU A 413 13.62 9.87 12.62
C GLU A 413 13.84 11.29 12.08
N PHE A 414 13.27 11.63 10.91
CA PHE A 414 13.56 12.85 10.16
C PHE A 414 12.32 13.71 9.83
N GLY A 415 11.11 13.17 10.05
CA GLY A 415 9.84 13.79 9.72
C GLY A 415 9.31 14.80 10.74
#